data_5cbb12d1fd2e6cd8f69ed05a08cdd0b2
#
_entry.id   5cbb12d1fd2e6cd8f69ed05a08cdd0b2
#
_cell.length_a   1.000
_cell.length_b   1.000
_cell.length_c   1.000
_cell.angle_alpha   90.00
_cell.angle_beta   90.00
_cell.angle_gamma   90.00
#
_symmetry.space_group_name_H-M   'P 1'
#
loop_
_entity.id
_entity.type
_entity.pdbx_description
1 polymer ?
#
loop_
_entity_poly.entity_id
_entity_poly.type
_entity_poly.pdbx_seq_one_letter_code
_entity_poly.pdbx_strand_id
1 'polypeptide(L)'
;MIDIVVRESARADVLALCVGPDGPLLDDVPDASLPPPARTAVAIFAEESGPAGPGDVRDLPLPAQRPRRVLLVAIGSGQPNDMRAAGAGLARSARCRRLTVAASGLQADQVGALTEGMALGAYRFTLRAKSATDSELTAVEVLAPGAADDVKEAINRARTAAAATGWARDLANARSSVKTPDWLGRQAAAVLTPLGVRVDVHDETWLAAQGFGGVLAVGAGSRSPPRLIQAAWRPRNSGSTHLVIIGKGITFDSGGLNLKPGDSMRTMYTDMAGAAAALGALQATAAGRLPVRLTVLVPAAENSPSGSAMRPSDVIRHYGGRTTEVQNTDAEGRLVLADALAYAAARLRPTAVVDLATLTGAMKVALGLRTGGLFSTDHDLAAALVAAGAAAGEPLWRMPLVEDHVGLLESAVADAQNAPGNPGGITAALFLRPFVGGAPWAHLDIAGPARAAADVGVLSQGATGFGTRLLIRWVERLVQGASEHRRRASAEERNERPMSARAKRPC
;
A
#
# COMPACT_ATOMS: atom_id res chain seq x y z
N MET A 1 -0.69 -0.73 -16.97
CA MET A 1 -1.78 -1.33 -16.15
C MET A 1 -2.80 -1.95 -17.07
N ILE A 2 -3.41 -3.10 -16.72
CA ILE A 2 -4.44 -3.73 -17.54
C ILE A 2 -5.73 -2.89 -17.50
N ASP A 3 -6.42 -2.82 -18.64
CA ASP A 3 -7.76 -2.25 -18.71
C ASP A 3 -8.79 -3.28 -18.24
N ILE A 4 -9.74 -2.89 -17.37
CA ILE A 4 -10.74 -3.79 -16.81
C ILE A 4 -12.11 -3.18 -17.02
N VAL A 5 -12.98 -3.88 -17.75
CA VAL A 5 -14.34 -3.44 -18.07
C VAL A 5 -15.37 -4.50 -17.70
N VAL A 6 -16.58 -4.06 -17.34
CA VAL A 6 -17.73 -4.96 -17.10
C VAL A 6 -18.50 -5.16 -18.40
N ARG A 7 -18.94 -6.39 -18.66
CA ARG A 7 -19.75 -6.77 -19.81
C ARG A 7 -20.95 -7.62 -19.40
N GLU A 8 -22.06 -7.44 -20.06
CA GLU A 8 -23.25 -8.32 -19.89
C GLU A 8 -23.15 -9.59 -20.73
N SER A 9 -22.47 -9.51 -21.87
CA SER A 9 -22.18 -10.66 -22.72
C SER A 9 -20.85 -10.45 -23.42
N ALA A 10 -20.14 -11.53 -23.73
CA ALA A 10 -18.90 -11.48 -24.47
C ALA A 10 -18.74 -12.74 -25.33
N ARG A 11 -18.27 -12.57 -26.57
CA ARG A 11 -17.75 -13.66 -27.41
C ARG A 11 -16.23 -13.70 -27.23
N ALA A 12 -15.79 -14.46 -26.23
CA ALA A 12 -14.39 -14.55 -25.88
C ALA A 12 -13.65 -15.60 -26.72
N ASP A 13 -12.39 -15.33 -27.05
CA ASP A 13 -11.47 -16.37 -27.50
C ASP A 13 -10.88 -17.14 -26.32
N VAL A 14 -10.66 -16.47 -25.18
CA VAL A 14 -10.22 -17.06 -23.91
C VAL A 14 -11.18 -16.66 -22.81
N LEU A 15 -11.84 -17.63 -22.20
CA LEU A 15 -12.77 -17.47 -21.09
C LEU A 15 -12.16 -18.06 -19.81
N ALA A 16 -12.18 -17.32 -18.70
CA ALA A 16 -11.84 -17.85 -17.38
C ALA A 16 -13.13 -18.14 -16.59
N LEU A 17 -13.12 -19.26 -15.90
CA LEU A 17 -14.17 -19.72 -15.00
C LEU A 17 -13.60 -20.01 -13.63
N CYS A 18 -14.31 -19.59 -12.59
CA CYS A 18 -13.96 -19.89 -11.22
C CYS A 18 -14.41 -21.31 -10.85
N VAL A 19 -13.58 -22.02 -10.07
CA VAL A 19 -13.87 -23.35 -9.54
C VAL A 19 -13.88 -23.23 -8.02
N GLY A 20 -15.06 -23.40 -7.44
CA GLY A 20 -15.28 -23.47 -5.99
C GLY A 20 -15.13 -24.89 -5.45
N PRO A 21 -15.40 -25.09 -4.15
CA PRO A 21 -15.37 -26.43 -3.53
C PRO A 21 -16.32 -27.45 -4.18
N ASP A 22 -17.45 -26.97 -4.70
CA ASP A 22 -18.50 -27.80 -5.30
C ASP A 22 -18.37 -27.94 -6.82
N GLY A 23 -17.30 -27.41 -7.42
CA GLY A 23 -17.04 -27.49 -8.86
C GLY A 23 -17.02 -26.13 -9.55
N PRO A 24 -17.01 -26.13 -10.90
CA PRO A 24 -16.97 -24.92 -11.70
C PRO A 24 -18.28 -24.12 -11.60
N LEU A 25 -18.15 -22.79 -11.40
CA LEU A 25 -19.29 -21.87 -11.36
C LEU A 25 -19.77 -21.58 -12.78
N LEU A 26 -20.77 -22.33 -13.22
CA LEU A 26 -21.32 -22.26 -14.60
C LEU A 26 -22.68 -21.57 -14.67
N ASP A 27 -23.37 -21.44 -13.54
CA ASP A 27 -24.69 -20.78 -13.49
C ASP A 27 -24.57 -19.34 -13.99
N ASP A 28 -25.60 -18.89 -14.69
CA ASP A 28 -25.68 -17.54 -15.27
C ASP A 28 -24.56 -17.16 -16.28
N VAL A 29 -23.69 -18.09 -16.69
CA VAL A 29 -22.78 -17.85 -17.80
C VAL A 29 -23.59 -17.95 -19.12
N PRO A 30 -23.71 -16.88 -19.93
CA PRO A 30 -24.53 -16.92 -21.13
C PRO A 30 -24.04 -17.97 -22.14
N ASP A 31 -24.96 -18.66 -22.82
CA ASP A 31 -24.62 -19.65 -23.85
C ASP A 31 -23.83 -19.03 -25.03
N ALA A 32 -24.03 -17.75 -25.29
CA ALA A 32 -23.23 -17.01 -26.26
C ALA A 32 -21.73 -16.92 -25.86
N SER A 33 -21.43 -17.02 -24.57
CA SER A 33 -20.07 -16.99 -24.03
C SER A 33 -19.51 -18.39 -23.77
N LEU A 34 -20.37 -19.36 -23.39
CA LEU A 34 -20.01 -20.77 -23.15
C LEU A 34 -21.14 -21.67 -23.66
N PRO A 35 -21.10 -22.11 -24.92
CA PRO A 35 -22.13 -22.98 -25.53
C PRO A 35 -22.25 -24.34 -24.80
N PRO A 36 -23.43 -25.02 -24.88
CA PRO A 36 -23.67 -26.29 -24.19
C PRO A 36 -22.59 -27.38 -24.37
N PRO A 37 -22.04 -27.62 -25.56
CA PRO A 37 -20.96 -28.60 -25.74
C PRO A 37 -19.69 -28.22 -24.99
N ALA A 38 -19.38 -26.92 -24.90
CA ALA A 38 -18.23 -26.43 -24.13
C ALA A 38 -18.46 -26.55 -22.62
N ARG A 39 -19.70 -26.32 -22.13
CA ARG A 39 -20.06 -26.54 -20.71
C ARG A 39 -19.82 -27.99 -20.30
N THR A 40 -20.28 -28.96 -21.12
CA THR A 40 -20.07 -30.39 -20.85
C THR A 40 -18.58 -30.73 -20.80
N ALA A 41 -17.78 -30.22 -21.74
CA ALA A 41 -16.34 -30.43 -21.75
C ALA A 41 -15.66 -29.82 -20.50
N VAL A 42 -16.07 -28.64 -20.06
CA VAL A 42 -15.58 -27.96 -18.85
C VAL A 42 -15.91 -28.81 -17.59
N ALA A 43 -17.14 -29.30 -17.47
CA ALA A 43 -17.54 -30.08 -16.30
C ALA A 43 -16.72 -31.37 -16.20
N ILE A 44 -16.58 -32.13 -17.28
CA ILE A 44 -15.76 -33.36 -17.32
C ILE A 44 -14.30 -33.02 -16.98
N PHE A 45 -13.71 -32.01 -17.62
CA PHE A 45 -12.32 -31.64 -17.37
C PHE A 45 -12.07 -31.18 -15.94
N ALA A 46 -13.02 -30.45 -15.33
CA ALA A 46 -12.92 -30.01 -13.94
C ALA A 46 -12.92 -31.19 -12.95
N GLU A 47 -13.68 -32.25 -13.24
CA GLU A 47 -13.75 -33.47 -12.46
C GLU A 47 -12.46 -34.30 -12.55
N GLU A 48 -11.89 -34.42 -13.77
CA GLU A 48 -10.71 -35.25 -14.04
C GLU A 48 -9.39 -34.54 -13.71
N SER A 49 -9.31 -33.24 -13.94
CA SER A 49 -8.05 -32.47 -13.96
C SER A 49 -8.20 -31.04 -13.43
N GLY A 50 -9.17 -30.80 -12.55
CA GLY A 50 -9.45 -29.48 -11.99
C GLY A 50 -8.28 -28.88 -11.20
N PRO A 51 -8.28 -27.56 -10.97
CA PRO A 51 -7.25 -26.87 -10.20
C PRO A 51 -7.34 -27.23 -8.71
N ALA A 52 -6.16 -27.39 -8.06
CA ALA A 52 -6.07 -27.99 -6.73
C ALA A 52 -6.19 -26.98 -5.57
N GLY A 53 -5.74 -25.74 -5.75
CA GLY A 53 -5.69 -24.75 -4.67
C GLY A 53 -5.80 -23.32 -5.17
N PRO A 54 -6.02 -22.35 -4.27
CA PRO A 54 -6.28 -20.96 -4.65
C PRO A 54 -5.21 -20.40 -5.57
N GLY A 55 -5.61 -19.96 -6.77
CA GLY A 55 -4.72 -19.43 -7.79
C GLY A 55 -4.06 -20.46 -8.69
N ASP A 56 -4.31 -21.78 -8.49
CA ASP A 56 -3.96 -22.79 -9.49
C ASP A 56 -4.89 -22.64 -10.70
N VAL A 57 -4.31 -22.73 -11.90
CA VAL A 57 -5.04 -22.53 -13.17
C VAL A 57 -4.81 -23.72 -14.08
N ARG A 58 -5.90 -24.28 -14.60
CA ARG A 58 -5.90 -25.32 -15.63
C ARG A 58 -6.35 -24.76 -16.95
N ASP A 59 -5.70 -25.15 -18.04
CA ASP A 59 -5.97 -24.69 -19.40
C ASP A 59 -6.63 -25.80 -20.22
N LEU A 60 -7.88 -25.59 -20.60
CA LEU A 60 -8.66 -26.50 -21.44
C LEU A 60 -8.74 -25.91 -22.87
N PRO A 61 -7.99 -26.45 -23.83
CA PRO A 61 -8.11 -26.06 -25.23
C PRO A 61 -9.40 -26.60 -25.88
N LEU A 62 -10.10 -25.72 -26.63
CA LEU A 62 -11.32 -26.02 -27.37
C LEU A 62 -11.19 -25.56 -28.83
N PRO A 63 -10.29 -26.16 -29.65
CA PRO A 63 -9.88 -25.59 -30.94
C PRO A 63 -10.99 -25.45 -31.98
N ALA A 64 -12.04 -26.27 -31.90
CA ALA A 64 -13.18 -26.26 -32.85
C ALA A 64 -14.37 -25.38 -32.42
N GLN A 65 -14.23 -24.68 -31.27
CA GLN A 65 -15.33 -23.93 -30.63
C GLN A 65 -14.93 -22.50 -30.31
N ARG A 66 -15.88 -21.71 -29.82
CA ARG A 66 -15.64 -20.48 -29.08
C ARG A 66 -16.31 -20.62 -27.71
N PRO A 67 -15.58 -20.34 -26.63
CA PRO A 67 -14.17 -19.90 -26.56
C PRO A 67 -13.21 -20.97 -27.07
N ARG A 68 -12.06 -20.58 -27.61
CA ARG A 68 -11.00 -21.50 -28.06
C ARG A 68 -10.19 -22.11 -26.90
N ARG A 69 -10.23 -21.44 -25.76
CA ARG A 69 -9.57 -21.86 -24.53
C ARG A 69 -10.44 -21.48 -23.34
N VAL A 70 -10.51 -22.37 -22.37
CA VAL A 70 -11.11 -22.09 -21.07
C VAL A 70 -10.03 -22.25 -20.01
N LEU A 71 -9.87 -21.23 -19.17
CA LEU A 71 -9.01 -21.27 -18.01
C LEU A 71 -9.86 -21.55 -16.76
N LEU A 72 -9.64 -22.65 -16.09
CA LEU A 72 -10.27 -22.98 -14.80
C LEU A 72 -9.35 -22.53 -13.66
N VAL A 73 -9.85 -21.69 -12.75
CA VAL A 73 -9.08 -21.20 -11.62
C VAL A 73 -9.74 -21.56 -10.31
N ALA A 74 -8.97 -22.18 -9.40
CA ALA A 74 -9.47 -22.43 -8.05
C ALA A 74 -9.57 -21.14 -7.24
N ILE A 75 -10.74 -20.93 -6.63
CA ILE A 75 -11.00 -19.78 -5.74
C ILE A 75 -10.93 -20.16 -4.24
N GLY A 76 -10.55 -21.40 -3.93
CA GLY A 76 -10.43 -21.88 -2.55
C GLY A 76 -11.73 -21.73 -1.77
N SER A 77 -11.63 -21.14 -0.59
CA SER A 77 -12.79 -20.86 0.27
C SER A 77 -13.62 -19.64 -0.18
N GLY A 78 -13.23 -18.96 -1.26
CA GLY A 78 -13.85 -17.70 -1.70
C GLY A 78 -13.53 -16.48 -0.82
N GLN A 79 -12.66 -16.65 0.17
CA GLN A 79 -12.20 -15.53 0.99
C GLN A 79 -11.38 -14.52 0.16
N PRO A 80 -11.34 -13.23 0.54
CA PRO A 80 -10.69 -12.21 -0.28
C PRO A 80 -9.24 -12.51 -0.69
N ASN A 81 -8.47 -13.18 0.14
CA ASN A 81 -7.09 -13.55 -0.19
C ASN A 81 -7.01 -14.68 -1.22
N ASP A 82 -7.91 -15.66 -1.14
CA ASP A 82 -8.02 -16.75 -2.12
C ASP A 82 -8.46 -16.18 -3.48
N MET A 83 -9.44 -15.28 -3.47
CA MET A 83 -9.90 -14.59 -4.67
C MET A 83 -8.80 -13.74 -5.34
N ARG A 84 -7.98 -13.04 -4.53
CA ARG A 84 -6.80 -12.31 -5.06
C ARG A 84 -5.77 -13.27 -5.64
N ALA A 85 -5.54 -14.42 -5.00
CA ALA A 85 -4.63 -15.44 -5.51
C ALA A 85 -5.13 -16.00 -6.85
N ALA A 86 -6.43 -16.28 -6.95
CA ALA A 86 -7.09 -16.72 -8.18
C ALA A 86 -6.91 -15.69 -9.31
N GLY A 87 -7.20 -14.42 -9.04
CA GLY A 87 -7.00 -13.34 -10.01
C GLY A 87 -5.55 -13.23 -10.49
N ALA A 88 -4.59 -13.33 -9.57
CA ALA A 88 -3.17 -13.26 -9.93
C ALA A 88 -2.72 -14.49 -10.74
N GLY A 89 -3.23 -15.68 -10.42
CA GLY A 89 -3.02 -16.90 -11.18
C GLY A 89 -3.51 -16.76 -12.62
N LEU A 90 -4.75 -16.27 -12.81
CA LEU A 90 -5.32 -15.98 -14.12
C LEU A 90 -4.46 -15.01 -14.94
N ALA A 91 -4.06 -13.89 -14.34
CA ALA A 91 -3.26 -12.89 -15.03
C ALA A 91 -1.93 -13.43 -15.55
N ARG A 92 -1.30 -14.34 -14.80
CA ARG A 92 -0.03 -14.96 -15.20
C ARG A 92 -0.19 -16.09 -16.21
N SER A 93 -1.31 -16.81 -16.15
CA SER A 93 -1.57 -17.98 -17.00
C SER A 93 -2.30 -17.63 -18.32
N ALA A 94 -2.82 -16.42 -18.46
CA ALA A 94 -3.70 -16.02 -19.55
C ALA A 94 -3.06 -16.18 -20.94
N ARG A 95 -1.78 -15.85 -21.10
CA ARG A 95 -1.03 -15.93 -22.38
C ARG A 95 -1.84 -15.40 -23.57
N CYS A 96 -2.54 -14.28 -23.35
CA CYS A 96 -3.37 -13.60 -24.34
C CYS A 96 -3.46 -12.11 -23.98
N ARG A 97 -3.73 -11.26 -24.95
CA ARG A 97 -3.88 -9.82 -24.73
C ARG A 97 -5.20 -9.46 -24.04
N ARG A 98 -6.25 -10.26 -24.27
CA ARG A 98 -7.60 -10.04 -23.71
C ARG A 98 -8.11 -11.32 -23.08
N LEU A 99 -8.57 -11.22 -21.85
CA LEU A 99 -9.18 -12.30 -21.08
C LEU A 99 -10.60 -11.89 -20.69
N THR A 100 -11.57 -12.77 -20.94
CA THR A 100 -12.91 -12.65 -20.37
C THR A 100 -13.01 -13.53 -19.14
N VAL A 101 -13.50 -12.99 -18.01
CA VAL A 101 -13.66 -13.72 -16.75
C VAL A 101 -15.13 -13.75 -16.38
N ALA A 102 -15.71 -14.92 -16.24
CA ALA A 102 -17.08 -15.06 -15.74
C ALA A 102 -17.09 -14.83 -14.22
N ALA A 103 -17.92 -13.87 -13.79
CA ALA A 103 -18.13 -13.54 -12.38
C ALA A 103 -19.45 -14.09 -11.84
N SER A 104 -20.10 -14.99 -12.59
CA SER A 104 -21.36 -15.63 -12.21
C SER A 104 -21.21 -16.38 -10.89
N GLY A 105 -22.21 -16.27 -10.01
CA GLY A 105 -22.20 -16.90 -8.68
C GLY A 105 -21.29 -16.24 -7.65
N LEU A 106 -20.55 -15.18 -8.01
CA LEU A 106 -19.67 -14.46 -7.07
C LEU A 106 -20.36 -13.24 -6.45
N GLN A 107 -20.10 -13.02 -5.17
CA GLN A 107 -20.52 -11.80 -4.46
C GLN A 107 -19.65 -10.59 -4.88
N ALA A 108 -20.14 -9.37 -4.66
CA ALA A 108 -19.46 -8.14 -5.09
C ALA A 108 -18.03 -8.00 -4.53
N ASP A 109 -17.80 -8.35 -3.27
CA ASP A 109 -16.47 -8.31 -2.64
C ASP A 109 -15.52 -9.37 -3.20
N GLN A 110 -16.04 -10.54 -3.59
CA GLN A 110 -15.29 -11.60 -4.27
C GLN A 110 -14.86 -11.15 -5.67
N VAL A 111 -15.77 -10.54 -6.44
CA VAL A 111 -15.46 -9.98 -7.77
C VAL A 111 -14.41 -8.87 -7.65
N GLY A 112 -14.55 -8.00 -6.64
CA GLY A 112 -13.57 -6.96 -6.34
C GLY A 112 -12.18 -7.54 -6.04
N ALA A 113 -12.10 -8.55 -5.16
CA ALA A 113 -10.85 -9.19 -4.79
C ALA A 113 -10.19 -9.94 -5.97
N LEU A 114 -10.97 -10.65 -6.78
CA LEU A 114 -10.51 -11.30 -8.02
C LEU A 114 -9.93 -10.27 -8.99
N THR A 115 -10.64 -9.17 -9.21
CA THR A 115 -10.23 -8.05 -10.06
C THR A 115 -8.93 -7.42 -9.58
N GLU A 116 -8.83 -7.14 -8.27
CA GLU A 116 -7.60 -6.62 -7.65
C GLU A 116 -6.43 -7.59 -7.88
N GLY A 117 -6.66 -8.88 -7.67
CA GLY A 117 -5.67 -9.93 -7.91
C GLY A 117 -5.17 -9.96 -9.35
N MET A 118 -6.07 -9.87 -10.34
CA MET A 118 -5.69 -9.82 -11.75
C MET A 118 -4.81 -8.61 -12.08
N ALA A 119 -5.20 -7.43 -11.62
CA ALA A 119 -4.44 -6.21 -11.87
C ALA A 119 -3.05 -6.24 -11.21
N LEU A 120 -2.94 -6.76 -9.98
CA LEU A 120 -1.68 -6.92 -9.27
C LEU A 120 -0.78 -8.01 -9.86
N GLY A 121 -1.37 -9.14 -10.29
CA GLY A 121 -0.65 -10.26 -10.90
C GLY A 121 -0.14 -9.97 -12.31
N ALA A 122 -0.81 -9.08 -13.04
CA ALA A 122 -0.38 -8.63 -14.35
C ALA A 122 0.73 -7.57 -14.30
N TYR A 123 1.01 -6.98 -13.12
CA TYR A 123 2.06 -5.95 -13.00
C TYR A 123 3.43 -6.48 -13.43
N ARG A 124 4.14 -5.70 -14.23
CA ARG A 124 5.52 -5.94 -14.64
C ARG A 124 6.30 -4.63 -14.60
N PHE A 125 7.52 -4.70 -14.10
CA PHE A 125 8.48 -3.60 -14.18
C PHE A 125 9.65 -4.02 -15.06
N THR A 126 9.91 -3.28 -16.13
CA THR A 126 11.02 -3.55 -17.04
C THR A 126 11.62 -2.25 -17.55
N LEU A 127 12.93 -2.23 -17.71
CA LEU A 127 13.72 -1.18 -18.35
C LEU A 127 14.34 -1.67 -19.66
N ARG A 128 13.89 -2.83 -20.18
CA ARG A 128 14.37 -3.39 -21.46
C ARG A 128 13.87 -2.53 -22.61
N ALA A 129 14.71 -2.34 -23.64
CA ALA A 129 14.37 -1.56 -24.83
C ALA A 129 13.24 -2.18 -25.68
N LYS A 130 13.08 -3.51 -25.64
CA LYS A 130 11.95 -4.22 -26.30
C LYS A 130 10.91 -4.54 -25.23
N SER A 131 9.71 -4.00 -25.41
CA SER A 131 8.56 -4.29 -24.56
C SER A 131 7.66 -5.38 -25.15
N ALA A 132 6.77 -5.85 -24.32
CA ALA A 132 5.58 -6.68 -24.52
C ALA A 132 5.64 -7.69 -25.67
N THR A 133 5.56 -8.96 -25.31
CA THR A 133 5.19 -10.01 -26.23
C THR A 133 3.69 -9.95 -26.50
N ASP A 134 3.22 -10.45 -27.67
CA ASP A 134 1.79 -10.54 -28.00
C ASP A 134 0.95 -11.37 -27.00
N SER A 135 1.62 -12.02 -26.05
CA SER A 135 1.03 -12.84 -25.00
C SER A 135 0.79 -12.08 -23.67
N GLU A 136 1.18 -10.81 -23.55
CA GLU A 136 0.94 -10.05 -22.31
C GLU A 136 -0.51 -9.59 -22.19
N LEU A 137 -1.12 -9.87 -21.02
CA LEU A 137 -2.48 -9.45 -20.71
C LEU A 137 -2.56 -7.91 -20.61
N THR A 138 -3.38 -7.31 -21.47
CA THR A 138 -3.58 -5.85 -21.53
C THR A 138 -5.00 -5.45 -21.18
N ALA A 139 -5.97 -6.36 -21.33
CA ALA A 139 -7.38 -6.08 -21.05
C ALA A 139 -8.07 -7.29 -20.41
N VAL A 140 -8.97 -7.01 -19.47
CA VAL A 140 -9.86 -7.98 -18.83
C VAL A 140 -11.30 -7.52 -18.98
N GLU A 141 -12.15 -8.40 -19.46
CA GLU A 141 -13.61 -8.22 -19.49
C GLU A 141 -14.22 -9.07 -18.38
N VAL A 142 -14.82 -8.43 -17.39
CA VAL A 142 -15.55 -9.13 -16.33
C VAL A 142 -16.99 -9.33 -16.83
N LEU A 143 -17.33 -10.57 -17.11
CA LEU A 143 -18.65 -10.98 -17.53
C LEU A 143 -19.55 -11.11 -16.31
N ALA A 144 -20.44 -10.15 -16.12
CA ALA A 144 -21.37 -10.10 -15.00
C ALA A 144 -22.74 -9.61 -15.49
N PRO A 145 -23.57 -10.51 -16.10
CA PRO A 145 -24.90 -10.16 -16.59
C PRO A 145 -25.78 -9.61 -15.47
N GLY A 146 -26.46 -8.48 -15.72
CA GLY A 146 -27.30 -7.84 -14.72
C GLY A 146 -26.56 -7.35 -13.47
N ALA A 147 -25.25 -7.12 -13.56
CA ALA A 147 -24.42 -6.72 -12.42
C ALA A 147 -25.01 -5.51 -11.71
N ALA A 148 -25.29 -5.69 -10.43
CA ALA A 148 -25.76 -4.64 -9.52
C ALA A 148 -24.68 -3.55 -9.36
N ASP A 149 -25.07 -2.39 -8.88
CA ASP A 149 -24.15 -1.25 -8.74
C ASP A 149 -23.04 -1.51 -7.72
N ASP A 150 -23.26 -2.38 -6.73
CA ASP A 150 -22.26 -2.80 -5.76
C ASP A 150 -21.09 -3.59 -6.39
N VAL A 151 -21.37 -4.44 -7.40
CA VAL A 151 -20.33 -5.15 -8.17
C VAL A 151 -19.47 -4.14 -8.96
N LYS A 152 -20.11 -3.18 -9.63
CA LYS A 152 -19.39 -2.12 -10.36
C LYS A 152 -18.52 -1.28 -9.44
N GLU A 153 -19.06 -0.95 -8.27
CA GLU A 153 -18.33 -0.20 -7.25
C GLU A 153 -17.15 -1.01 -6.68
N ALA A 154 -17.33 -2.31 -6.41
CA ALA A 154 -16.27 -3.19 -5.96
C ALA A 154 -15.12 -3.28 -6.98
N ILE A 155 -15.44 -3.42 -8.27
CA ILE A 155 -14.46 -3.41 -9.37
C ILE A 155 -13.72 -2.06 -9.42
N ASN A 156 -14.42 -0.95 -9.29
CA ASN A 156 -13.80 0.39 -9.32
C ASN A 156 -12.87 0.61 -8.13
N ARG A 157 -13.25 0.18 -6.92
CA ARG A 157 -12.37 0.20 -5.73
C ARG A 157 -11.13 -0.66 -5.94
N ALA A 158 -11.30 -1.87 -6.48
CA ALA A 158 -10.20 -2.78 -6.79
C ALA A 158 -9.22 -2.19 -7.80
N ARG A 159 -9.73 -1.59 -8.88
CA ARG A 159 -8.91 -0.88 -9.89
C ARG A 159 -8.11 0.26 -9.27
N THR A 160 -8.75 1.08 -8.44
CA THR A 160 -8.10 2.21 -7.76
C THR A 160 -6.99 1.73 -6.83
N ALA A 161 -7.25 0.71 -6.00
CA ALA A 161 -6.25 0.15 -5.10
C ALA A 161 -5.07 -0.51 -5.84
N ALA A 162 -5.36 -1.25 -6.91
CA ALA A 162 -4.33 -1.87 -7.75
C ALA A 162 -3.50 -0.83 -8.51
N ALA A 163 -4.13 0.25 -9.00
CA ALA A 163 -3.45 1.38 -9.64
C ALA A 163 -2.46 2.05 -8.70
N ALA A 164 -2.91 2.37 -7.50
CA ALA A 164 -2.08 2.98 -6.46
C ALA A 164 -0.91 2.06 -6.06
N THR A 165 -1.16 0.76 -5.92
CA THR A 165 -0.11 -0.23 -5.61
C THR A 165 0.88 -0.37 -6.76
N GLY A 166 0.41 -0.36 -8.01
CA GLY A 166 1.27 -0.37 -9.20
C GLY A 166 2.19 0.84 -9.23
N TRP A 167 1.66 2.03 -8.99
CA TRP A 167 2.47 3.26 -8.91
C TRP A 167 3.48 3.22 -7.76
N ALA A 168 3.08 2.76 -6.58
CA ALA A 168 4.01 2.56 -5.47
C ALA A 168 5.15 1.59 -5.83
N ARG A 169 4.85 0.51 -6.55
CA ARG A 169 5.87 -0.41 -7.08
C ARG A 169 6.79 0.27 -8.10
N ASP A 170 6.25 1.08 -9.00
CA ASP A 170 7.03 1.80 -10.01
C ASP A 170 8.00 2.78 -9.35
N LEU A 171 7.53 3.56 -8.35
CA LEU A 171 8.36 4.46 -7.57
C LEU A 171 9.51 3.69 -6.88
N ALA A 172 9.20 2.58 -6.23
CA ALA A 172 10.21 1.83 -5.50
C ALA A 172 11.16 1.04 -6.42
N ASN A 173 10.70 0.53 -7.58
CA ASN A 173 11.51 -0.20 -8.54
C ASN A 173 12.40 0.71 -9.43
N ALA A 174 12.09 1.99 -9.54
CA ALA A 174 12.94 2.95 -10.25
C ALA A 174 14.37 2.88 -9.73
N ARG A 175 15.36 3.00 -10.61
CA ARG A 175 16.78 2.89 -10.22
C ARG A 175 17.27 4.18 -9.57
N SER A 176 18.15 4.05 -8.57
CA SER A 176 18.62 5.17 -7.76
C SER A 176 19.38 6.23 -8.58
N SER A 177 19.99 5.85 -9.71
CA SER A 177 20.59 6.80 -10.65
C SER A 177 19.61 7.83 -11.23
N VAL A 178 18.31 7.51 -11.22
CA VAL A 178 17.22 8.39 -11.67
C VAL A 178 16.42 8.91 -10.49
N LYS A 179 16.20 8.06 -9.51
CA LYS A 179 15.36 8.32 -8.34
C LYS A 179 16.10 9.13 -7.27
N THR A 180 16.25 10.42 -7.48
CA THR A 180 16.73 11.36 -6.47
C THR A 180 15.57 11.85 -5.59
N PRO A 181 15.85 12.51 -4.43
CA PRO A 181 14.79 13.13 -3.62
C PRO A 181 13.91 14.11 -4.43
N ASP A 182 14.52 14.90 -5.30
CA ASP A 182 13.81 15.82 -6.18
C ASP A 182 12.96 15.10 -7.26
N TRP A 183 13.47 14.02 -7.84
CA TRP A 183 12.69 13.17 -8.77
C TRP A 183 11.44 12.62 -8.09
N LEU A 184 11.56 12.13 -6.84
CA LEU A 184 10.43 11.62 -6.08
C LEU A 184 9.38 12.70 -5.85
N GLY A 185 9.80 13.93 -5.52
CA GLY A 185 8.91 15.10 -5.41
C GLY A 185 8.18 15.40 -6.71
N ARG A 186 8.89 15.40 -7.85
CA ARG A 186 8.27 15.60 -9.17
C ARG A 186 7.27 14.50 -9.52
N GLN A 187 7.57 13.23 -9.22
CA GLN A 187 6.61 12.14 -9.44
C GLN A 187 5.36 12.31 -8.58
N ALA A 188 5.52 12.68 -7.31
CA ALA A 188 4.39 12.96 -6.44
C ALA A 188 3.52 14.10 -6.99
N ALA A 189 4.12 15.21 -7.40
CA ALA A 189 3.39 16.34 -7.98
C ALA A 189 2.67 15.97 -9.29
N ALA A 190 3.34 15.26 -10.20
CA ALA A 190 2.79 14.89 -11.49
C ALA A 190 1.53 14.00 -11.38
N VAL A 191 1.51 13.09 -10.40
CA VAL A 191 0.40 12.14 -10.23
C VAL A 191 -0.70 12.68 -9.32
N LEU A 192 -0.35 13.41 -8.26
CA LEU A 192 -1.30 13.80 -7.22
C LEU A 192 -1.99 15.13 -7.50
N THR A 193 -1.30 16.11 -8.13
CA THR A 193 -1.89 17.43 -8.39
C THR A 193 -3.13 17.36 -9.30
N PRO A 194 -3.17 16.55 -10.38
CA PRO A 194 -4.38 16.39 -11.19
C PRO A 194 -5.58 15.84 -10.43
N LEU A 195 -5.36 15.14 -9.30
CA LEU A 195 -6.41 14.62 -8.42
C LEU A 195 -6.91 15.65 -7.41
N GLY A 196 -6.37 16.88 -7.42
CA GLY A 196 -6.72 17.95 -6.48
C GLY A 196 -5.95 17.89 -5.15
N VAL A 197 -4.87 17.13 -5.07
CA VAL A 197 -3.96 17.12 -3.93
C VAL A 197 -2.99 18.30 -4.06
N ARG A 198 -2.83 19.06 -2.99
CA ARG A 198 -1.76 20.07 -2.92
C ARG A 198 -0.44 19.37 -2.59
N VAL A 199 0.59 19.59 -3.44
CA VAL A 199 1.92 19.02 -3.25
C VAL A 199 2.93 20.16 -3.13
N ASP A 200 3.57 20.26 -1.98
CA ASP A 200 4.66 21.19 -1.71
C ASP A 200 5.97 20.38 -1.58
N VAL A 201 6.99 20.71 -2.36
CA VAL A 201 8.32 20.07 -2.30
C VAL A 201 9.30 21.10 -1.75
N HIS A 202 9.67 20.93 -0.50
CA HIS A 202 10.57 21.83 0.21
C HIS A 202 12.02 21.42 -0.03
N ASP A 203 12.85 22.39 -0.34
CA ASP A 203 14.27 22.21 -0.62
C ASP A 203 15.15 22.24 0.64
N GLU A 204 16.43 22.01 0.48
CA GLU A 204 17.43 22.01 1.55
C GLU A 204 17.55 23.37 2.26
N THR A 205 17.32 24.48 1.57
CA THR A 205 17.33 25.82 2.16
C THR A 205 16.15 25.99 3.13
N TRP A 206 14.97 25.57 2.71
CA TRP A 206 13.78 25.57 3.57
C TRP A 206 13.96 24.61 4.75
N LEU A 207 14.50 23.40 4.51
CA LEU A 207 14.78 22.44 5.58
C LEU A 207 15.72 23.00 6.64
N ALA A 208 16.78 23.69 6.23
CA ALA A 208 17.73 24.37 7.14
C ALA A 208 17.04 25.48 7.94
N ALA A 209 16.25 26.32 7.28
CA ALA A 209 15.53 27.41 7.92
C ALA A 209 14.47 26.91 8.93
N GLN A 210 13.91 25.71 8.73
CA GLN A 210 12.95 25.09 9.63
C GLN A 210 13.57 24.18 10.70
N GLY A 211 14.87 23.85 10.59
CA GLY A 211 15.58 23.02 11.58
C GLY A 211 15.41 21.51 11.38
N PHE A 212 15.26 21.02 10.13
CA PHE A 212 15.21 19.59 9.79
C PHE A 212 16.62 18.97 9.78
N GLY A 213 17.28 18.96 10.92
CA GLY A 213 18.68 18.53 11.02
C GLY A 213 18.92 17.05 10.71
N GLY A 214 17.95 16.17 11.00
CA GLY A 214 18.04 14.74 10.66
C GLY A 214 18.02 14.51 9.15
N VAL A 215 17.08 15.15 8.45
CA VAL A 215 16.98 15.05 6.98
C VAL A 215 18.20 15.62 6.29
N LEU A 216 18.71 16.76 6.77
CA LEU A 216 19.91 17.42 6.24
C LEU A 216 21.16 16.58 6.48
N ALA A 217 21.36 16.04 7.68
CA ALA A 217 22.52 15.24 8.03
C ALA A 217 22.62 13.97 7.18
N VAL A 218 21.50 13.26 7.02
CA VAL A 218 21.46 12.03 6.18
C VAL A 218 21.76 12.36 4.72
N GLY A 219 21.22 13.45 4.19
CA GLY A 219 21.44 13.87 2.80
C GLY A 219 22.78 14.55 2.53
N ALA A 220 23.56 14.91 3.56
CA ALA A 220 24.76 15.73 3.43
C ALA A 220 25.87 15.10 2.59
N GLY A 221 25.92 13.76 2.52
CA GLY A 221 26.91 13.01 1.74
C GLY A 221 26.55 12.87 0.26
N SER A 222 25.32 13.15 -0.15
CA SER A 222 24.87 12.96 -1.51
C SER A 222 25.06 14.20 -2.37
N ARG A 223 25.23 13.98 -3.68
CA ARG A 223 25.14 15.05 -4.70
C ARG A 223 23.70 15.51 -4.94
N SER A 224 22.72 14.71 -4.50
CA SER A 224 21.29 14.98 -4.65
C SER A 224 20.74 15.54 -3.34
N PRO A 225 20.46 16.86 -3.25
CA PRO A 225 20.00 17.48 -2.02
C PRO A 225 18.72 16.85 -1.48
N PRO A 226 18.56 16.78 -0.15
CA PRO A 226 17.36 16.23 0.46
C PRO A 226 16.14 17.12 0.24
N ARG A 227 14.95 16.56 0.39
CA ARG A 227 13.65 17.21 0.23
C ARG A 227 12.69 16.78 1.34
N LEU A 228 11.75 17.64 1.71
CA LEU A 228 10.52 17.24 2.35
C LEU A 228 9.38 17.39 1.35
N ILE A 229 8.74 16.28 1.01
CA ILE A 229 7.55 16.27 0.17
C ILE A 229 6.34 16.26 1.09
N GLN A 230 5.51 17.30 1.04
CA GLN A 230 4.26 17.41 1.76
C GLN A 230 3.12 17.39 0.77
N ALA A 231 2.29 16.34 0.81
CA ALA A 231 1.13 16.19 -0.06
C ALA A 231 -0.14 16.13 0.77
N ALA A 232 -1.11 17.01 0.49
CA ALA A 232 -2.31 17.17 1.30
C ALA A 232 -3.60 17.08 0.49
N TRP A 233 -4.45 16.14 0.83
CA TRP A 233 -5.83 16.00 0.40
C TRP A 233 -6.76 16.63 1.43
N ARG A 234 -7.54 17.64 1.04
CA ARG A 234 -8.44 18.41 1.93
C ARG A 234 -9.78 18.67 1.24
N PRO A 235 -10.65 17.67 1.12
CA PRO A 235 -11.97 17.88 0.53
C PRO A 235 -12.88 18.71 1.46
N ARG A 236 -13.83 19.44 0.88
CA ARG A 236 -14.73 20.36 1.64
C ARG A 236 -15.55 19.65 2.70
N ASN A 237 -15.88 18.38 2.50
CA ASN A 237 -16.73 17.55 3.37
C ASN A 237 -15.94 16.62 4.31
N SER A 238 -14.68 16.92 4.61
CA SER A 238 -13.77 16.02 5.33
C SER A 238 -14.01 15.91 6.85
N GLY A 239 -14.88 16.71 7.44
CA GLY A 239 -15.04 16.73 8.90
C GLY A 239 -13.79 17.21 9.64
N SER A 240 -13.67 16.85 10.94
CA SER A 240 -12.55 17.24 11.81
C SER A 240 -11.37 16.28 11.78
N THR A 241 -11.54 15.05 11.30
CA THR A 241 -10.49 14.03 11.26
C THR A 241 -9.36 14.43 10.32
N HIS A 242 -8.14 14.48 10.84
CA HIS A 242 -6.94 14.76 10.07
C HIS A 242 -5.91 13.64 10.29
N LEU A 243 -5.72 12.80 9.30
CA LEU A 243 -4.73 11.73 9.31
C LEU A 243 -3.41 12.24 8.73
N VAL A 244 -2.31 11.88 9.37
CA VAL A 244 -0.97 12.10 8.81
C VAL A 244 -0.28 10.76 8.62
N ILE A 245 0.21 10.52 7.40
CA ILE A 245 1.00 9.35 7.07
C ILE A 245 2.41 9.83 6.70
N ILE A 246 3.43 9.22 7.31
CA ILE A 246 4.83 9.56 7.05
C ILE A 246 5.51 8.36 6.42
N GLY A 247 6.13 8.55 5.27
CA GLY A 247 6.85 7.47 4.59
C GLY A 247 8.36 7.72 4.55
N LYS A 248 9.17 6.78 5.04
CA LYS A 248 10.63 6.82 4.84
C LYS A 248 10.95 6.98 3.37
N GLY A 249 11.67 8.04 3.02
CA GLY A 249 11.97 8.43 1.65
C GLY A 249 13.45 8.30 1.28
N ILE A 250 14.17 7.31 1.78
CA ILE A 250 15.60 7.11 1.46
C ILE A 250 15.72 6.53 0.06
N THR A 251 16.05 7.38 -0.91
CA THR A 251 16.04 7.04 -2.34
C THR A 251 17.15 6.05 -2.72
N PHE A 252 18.24 6.04 -1.97
CA PHE A 252 19.25 5.00 -1.93
C PHE A 252 19.97 5.04 -0.58
N ASP A 253 20.33 3.87 -0.06
CA ASP A 253 21.04 3.74 1.19
C ASP A 253 22.29 2.89 1.04
N SER A 254 23.44 3.55 1.10
CA SER A 254 24.76 2.89 1.13
C SER A 254 25.18 2.49 2.54
N GLY A 255 24.46 2.97 3.58
CA GLY A 255 24.89 2.96 4.97
C GLY A 255 25.71 4.18 5.38
N GLY A 256 26.02 5.09 4.44
CA GLY A 256 26.92 6.21 4.70
C GLY A 256 28.34 5.73 4.98
N LEU A 257 29.01 6.28 6.00
CA LEU A 257 30.35 5.83 6.41
C LEU A 257 30.35 4.45 7.06
N ASN A 258 29.24 4.00 7.64
CA ASN A 258 29.03 2.60 8.06
C ASN A 258 28.54 1.77 6.87
N LEU A 259 29.38 1.61 5.87
CA LEU A 259 29.08 1.08 4.56
C LEU A 259 28.46 -0.33 4.63
N LYS A 260 27.32 -0.51 3.96
CA LYS A 260 26.64 -1.82 3.89
C LYS A 260 27.45 -2.85 3.08
N PRO A 261 27.35 -4.14 3.40
CA PRO A 261 27.82 -5.21 2.51
C PRO A 261 27.15 -5.13 1.12
N GLY A 262 27.90 -5.45 0.06
CA GLY A 262 27.46 -5.27 -1.33
C GLY A 262 26.13 -5.94 -1.68
N ASP A 263 25.89 -7.17 -1.21
CA ASP A 263 24.63 -7.88 -1.47
C ASP A 263 23.42 -7.21 -0.81
N SER A 264 23.61 -6.66 0.39
CA SER A 264 22.59 -5.87 1.06
C SER A 264 22.32 -4.56 0.30
N MET A 265 23.39 -3.84 -0.03
CA MET A 265 23.33 -2.54 -0.72
C MET A 265 22.63 -2.60 -2.08
N ARG A 266 22.80 -3.67 -2.85
CA ARG A 266 22.15 -3.88 -4.17
C ARG A 266 20.64 -3.71 -4.15
N THR A 267 20.00 -3.89 -3.02
CA THR A 267 18.55 -3.85 -2.87
C THR A 267 18.04 -2.55 -2.28
N MET A 268 18.94 -1.64 -1.90
CA MET A 268 18.60 -0.40 -1.20
C MET A 268 17.97 0.67 -2.10
N TYR A 269 17.79 0.39 -3.39
CA TYR A 269 16.90 1.20 -4.23
C TYR A 269 15.42 1.13 -3.76
N THR A 270 15.04 0.13 -2.95
CA THR A 270 13.69 0.01 -2.38
C THR A 270 13.55 0.65 -1.00
N ASP A 271 14.56 1.37 -0.51
CA ASP A 271 14.57 1.91 0.87
C ASP A 271 13.65 3.13 1.07
N MET A 272 12.92 3.48 0.05
CA MET A 272 11.83 4.46 0.06
C MET A 272 10.45 3.81 -0.15
N ALA A 273 10.32 2.49 0.06
CA ALA A 273 9.04 1.80 -0.11
C ALA A 273 7.95 2.32 0.84
N GLY A 274 8.33 2.80 2.04
CA GLY A 274 7.41 3.47 2.95
C GLY A 274 6.80 4.74 2.34
N ALA A 275 7.63 5.58 1.73
CA ALA A 275 7.18 6.76 0.99
C ALA A 275 6.27 6.39 -0.19
N ALA A 276 6.66 5.38 -0.96
CA ALA A 276 5.88 4.90 -2.10
C ALA A 276 4.49 4.41 -1.68
N ALA A 277 4.40 3.65 -0.59
CA ALA A 277 3.14 3.16 -0.06
C ALA A 277 2.25 4.31 0.46
N ALA A 278 2.81 5.27 1.18
CA ALA A 278 2.09 6.44 1.67
C ALA A 278 1.53 7.31 0.54
N LEU A 279 2.35 7.60 -0.48
CA LEU A 279 1.93 8.36 -1.68
C LEU A 279 0.86 7.60 -2.47
N GLY A 280 1.00 6.27 -2.63
CA GLY A 280 -0.01 5.43 -3.27
C GLY A 280 -1.35 5.45 -2.52
N ALA A 281 -1.33 5.37 -1.19
CA ALA A 281 -2.55 5.46 -0.38
C ALA A 281 -3.24 6.82 -0.53
N LEU A 282 -2.46 7.91 -0.59
CA LEU A 282 -3.00 9.25 -0.84
C LEU A 282 -3.60 9.37 -2.25
N GLN A 283 -2.95 8.79 -3.26
CA GLN A 283 -3.49 8.75 -4.63
C GLN A 283 -4.87 8.09 -4.64
N ALA A 284 -5.01 6.90 -4.04
CA ALA A 284 -6.29 6.19 -3.99
C ALA A 284 -7.35 6.97 -3.21
N THR A 285 -6.98 7.57 -2.08
CA THR A 285 -7.85 8.41 -1.27
C THR A 285 -8.41 9.59 -2.07
N ALA A 286 -7.56 10.28 -2.82
CA ALA A 286 -7.94 11.41 -3.65
C ALA A 286 -8.74 11.00 -4.89
N ALA A 287 -8.33 9.92 -5.58
CA ALA A 287 -9.07 9.38 -6.73
C ALA A 287 -10.47 8.90 -6.34
N GLY A 288 -10.62 8.26 -5.17
CA GLY A 288 -11.90 7.86 -4.58
C GLY A 288 -12.67 9.03 -3.95
N ARG A 289 -12.12 10.24 -3.91
CA ARG A 289 -12.72 11.43 -3.31
C ARG A 289 -13.20 11.20 -1.87
N LEU A 290 -12.44 10.41 -1.10
CA LEU A 290 -12.84 10.07 0.26
C LEU A 290 -12.94 11.33 1.14
N PRO A 291 -14.00 11.47 1.96
CA PRO A 291 -14.26 12.68 2.75
C PRO A 291 -13.44 12.72 4.05
N VAL A 292 -12.11 12.68 3.92
CA VAL A 292 -11.15 12.71 5.03
C VAL A 292 -10.01 13.66 4.71
N ARG A 293 -9.48 14.38 5.70
CA ARG A 293 -8.24 15.13 5.54
C ARG A 293 -7.07 14.17 5.71
N LEU A 294 -6.24 14.06 4.68
CA LEU A 294 -5.05 13.22 4.71
C LEU A 294 -3.84 14.03 4.25
N THR A 295 -2.81 14.06 5.08
CA THR A 295 -1.51 14.64 4.71
C THR A 295 -0.45 13.53 4.70
N VAL A 296 0.31 13.44 3.64
CA VAL A 296 1.49 12.58 3.55
C VAL A 296 2.73 13.44 3.63
N LEU A 297 3.67 13.04 4.49
CA LEU A 297 5.02 13.61 4.57
C LEU A 297 6.04 12.57 4.13
N VAL A 298 6.94 12.97 3.24
CA VAL A 298 8.06 12.12 2.81
C VAL A 298 9.35 12.89 3.04
N PRO A 299 10.06 12.61 4.14
CA PRO A 299 11.42 13.09 4.32
C PRO A 299 12.33 12.27 3.38
N ALA A 300 12.72 12.89 2.26
CA ALA A 300 13.47 12.24 1.20
C ALA A 300 14.95 12.65 1.24
N ALA A 301 15.83 11.65 1.30
CA ALA A 301 17.28 11.83 1.29
C ALA A 301 17.97 10.66 0.59
N GLU A 302 19.22 10.82 0.22
CA GLU A 302 20.10 9.76 -0.25
C GLU A 302 21.26 9.64 0.72
N ASN A 303 21.44 8.47 1.35
CA ASN A 303 22.54 8.21 2.28
C ASN A 303 23.75 7.69 1.53
N SER A 304 24.73 8.58 1.33
CA SER A 304 25.94 8.29 0.55
C SER A 304 27.22 8.67 1.30
N PRO A 305 28.31 7.89 1.17
CA PRO A 305 29.60 8.25 1.71
C PRO A 305 30.25 9.38 0.89
N SER A 306 30.75 10.39 1.58
CA SER A 306 31.58 11.45 0.98
C SER A 306 32.33 12.21 2.07
N GLY A 307 33.10 13.22 1.66
CA GLY A 307 33.79 14.12 2.59
C GLY A 307 32.84 15.02 3.41
N SER A 308 31.59 15.16 3.01
CA SER A 308 30.54 15.92 3.72
C SER A 308 29.51 15.05 4.43
N ALA A 309 29.64 13.72 4.36
CA ALA A 309 28.71 12.81 5.03
C ALA A 309 28.74 12.95 6.54
N MET A 310 27.60 12.71 7.20
CA MET A 310 27.53 12.60 8.66
C MET A 310 28.45 11.49 9.17
N ARG A 311 29.02 11.69 10.35
CA ARG A 311 30.02 10.77 10.96
C ARG A 311 29.49 10.19 12.26
N PRO A 312 29.92 8.98 12.62
CA PRO A 312 29.79 8.54 14.01
C PRO A 312 30.35 9.62 14.97
N SER A 313 29.64 9.83 16.08
CA SER A 313 29.85 10.87 17.11
C SER A 313 29.36 12.29 16.74
N ASP A 314 28.89 12.54 15.53
CA ASP A 314 28.20 13.80 15.25
C ASP A 314 26.90 13.89 16.08
N VAL A 315 26.55 15.11 16.53
CA VAL A 315 25.29 15.38 17.22
C VAL A 315 24.35 16.15 16.31
N ILE A 316 23.22 15.53 15.97
CA ILE A 316 22.18 16.10 15.12
C ILE A 316 21.15 16.80 16.00
N ARG A 317 20.72 18.00 15.63
CA ARG A 317 19.57 18.69 16.23
C ARG A 317 18.37 18.56 15.31
N HIS A 318 17.37 17.81 15.73
CA HIS A 318 16.12 17.58 14.99
C HIS A 318 15.18 18.78 15.01
N TYR A 319 14.17 18.74 14.14
CA TYR A 319 13.02 19.64 14.20
C TYR A 319 12.43 19.61 15.63
N GLY A 320 12.21 20.79 16.21
CA GLY A 320 11.73 20.91 17.60
C GLY A 320 12.83 20.89 18.66
N GLY A 321 14.11 20.72 18.28
CA GLY A 321 15.27 20.97 19.12
C GLY A 321 15.89 19.78 19.85
N ARG A 322 15.24 18.58 19.87
CA ARG A 322 15.88 17.37 20.40
C ARG A 322 17.13 17.03 19.64
N THR A 323 18.11 16.47 20.39
CA THR A 323 19.41 16.11 19.83
C THR A 323 19.62 14.61 19.80
N THR A 324 20.34 14.13 18.79
CA THR A 324 20.70 12.71 18.63
C THR A 324 22.17 12.56 18.30
N GLU A 325 22.90 11.77 19.08
CA GLU A 325 24.23 11.33 18.74
C GLU A 325 24.17 10.22 17.70
N VAL A 326 24.91 10.37 16.62
CA VAL A 326 25.04 9.37 15.55
C VAL A 326 26.05 8.32 15.99
N GLN A 327 25.58 7.12 16.35
CA GLN A 327 26.48 5.98 16.60
C GLN A 327 26.71 5.14 15.36
N ASN A 328 25.69 5.13 14.46
CA ASN A 328 25.74 4.39 13.21
C ASN A 328 25.04 5.17 12.10
N THR A 329 25.77 5.49 11.04
CA THR A 329 25.24 6.21 9.88
C THR A 329 24.29 5.36 9.03
N ASP A 330 24.25 4.03 9.21
CA ASP A 330 23.30 3.09 8.61
C ASP A 330 21.96 2.98 9.38
N ALA A 331 21.81 3.75 10.46
CA ALA A 331 20.54 3.94 11.15
C ALA A 331 19.93 5.33 10.82
N GLU A 332 19.94 5.70 9.57
CA GLU A 332 19.55 6.98 8.97
C GLU A 332 18.03 7.16 8.89
N GLY A 333 17.29 6.07 8.64
CA GLY A 333 15.84 6.10 8.42
C GLY A 333 15.09 6.69 9.60
N ARG A 334 15.48 6.34 10.84
CA ARG A 334 14.87 6.90 12.04
C ARG A 334 15.18 8.38 12.24
N LEU A 335 16.33 8.88 11.74
CA LEU A 335 16.71 10.28 11.83
C LEU A 335 15.82 11.16 10.95
N VAL A 336 15.54 10.73 9.71
CA VAL A 336 14.66 11.48 8.81
C VAL A 336 13.19 11.40 9.27
N LEU A 337 12.76 10.24 9.82
CA LEU A 337 11.41 10.07 10.37
C LEU A 337 11.19 10.94 11.61
N ALA A 338 12.19 11.08 12.48
CA ALA A 338 12.13 11.91 13.68
C ALA A 338 11.75 13.37 13.36
N ASP A 339 12.40 13.97 12.37
CA ASP A 339 12.08 15.34 11.93
C ASP A 339 10.64 15.45 11.41
N ALA A 340 10.21 14.50 10.58
CA ALA A 340 8.88 14.51 10.00
C ALA A 340 7.77 14.28 11.04
N LEU A 341 8.00 13.41 12.04
CA LEU A 341 7.11 13.18 13.17
C LEU A 341 6.98 14.44 14.02
N ALA A 342 8.09 15.06 14.41
CA ALA A 342 8.10 16.28 15.20
C ALA A 342 7.41 17.45 14.47
N TYR A 343 7.65 17.58 13.15
CA TYR A 343 6.96 18.56 12.31
C TYR A 343 5.45 18.30 12.25
N ALA A 344 5.04 17.04 12.06
CA ALA A 344 3.64 16.67 12.02
C ALA A 344 2.94 17.03 13.35
N ALA A 345 3.53 16.70 14.48
CA ALA A 345 3.01 17.04 15.80
C ALA A 345 2.86 18.54 16.01
N ALA A 346 3.90 19.32 15.69
CA ALA A 346 3.92 20.75 15.94
C ALA A 346 3.03 21.57 14.97
N ARG A 347 2.99 21.20 13.69
CA ARG A 347 2.41 22.04 12.62
C ARG A 347 1.08 21.52 12.08
N LEU A 348 0.85 20.21 12.08
CA LEU A 348 -0.32 19.61 11.45
C LEU A 348 -1.41 19.23 12.45
N ARG A 349 -1.08 18.98 13.70
CA ARG A 349 -2.00 18.57 14.80
C ARG A 349 -2.93 17.44 14.34
N PRO A 350 -2.37 16.27 14.00
CA PRO A 350 -3.17 15.15 13.50
C PRO A 350 -4.05 14.53 14.57
N THR A 351 -5.15 13.91 14.15
CA THR A 351 -5.96 13.01 15.01
C THR A 351 -5.33 11.63 15.14
N ALA A 352 -4.53 11.22 14.17
CA ALA A 352 -3.68 10.02 14.23
C ALA A 352 -2.49 10.15 13.27
N VAL A 353 -1.36 9.57 13.65
CA VAL A 353 -0.14 9.51 12.85
C VAL A 353 0.23 8.05 12.60
N VAL A 354 0.52 7.71 11.36
CA VAL A 354 1.10 6.41 10.98
C VAL A 354 2.37 6.66 10.20
N ASP A 355 3.49 6.10 10.62
CA ASP A 355 4.69 6.11 9.78
C ASP A 355 5.04 4.71 9.27
N LEU A 356 5.61 4.65 8.06
CA LEU A 356 6.04 3.43 7.40
C LEU A 356 7.49 3.53 6.96
N ALA A 357 8.25 2.47 7.27
CA ALA A 357 9.65 2.44 6.88
C ALA A 357 10.16 1.01 6.65
N THR A 358 11.07 0.87 5.71
CA THR A 358 11.99 -0.26 5.62
C THR A 358 13.11 -0.02 6.64
N LEU A 359 12.77 -0.17 7.95
CA LEU A 359 13.61 0.40 8.98
C LEU A 359 14.66 -0.56 9.50
N THR A 360 14.25 -1.78 9.90
CA THR A 360 15.18 -2.67 10.59
C THR A 360 15.26 -4.07 9.99
N GLY A 361 16.48 -4.58 9.85
CA GLY A 361 16.70 -5.99 9.55
C GLY A 361 16.14 -6.93 10.62
N ALA A 362 16.00 -6.44 11.86
CA ALA A 362 15.44 -7.20 12.97
C ALA A 362 14.01 -7.66 12.72
N MET A 363 13.15 -6.84 12.12
CA MET A 363 11.78 -7.23 11.78
C MET A 363 11.73 -8.27 10.67
N LYS A 364 12.65 -8.22 9.72
CA LYS A 364 12.80 -9.26 8.70
C LYS A 364 13.18 -10.62 9.33
N VAL A 365 14.05 -10.61 10.34
CA VAL A 365 14.45 -11.82 11.07
C VAL A 365 13.30 -12.35 11.93
N ALA A 366 12.57 -11.46 12.62
CA ALA A 366 11.51 -11.83 13.55
C ALA A 366 10.23 -12.31 12.83
N LEU A 367 9.83 -11.65 11.72
CA LEU A 367 8.53 -11.84 11.09
C LEU A 367 8.60 -12.38 9.65
N GLY A 368 9.81 -12.56 9.11
CA GLY A 368 10.03 -13.02 7.74
C GLY A 368 9.73 -11.95 6.69
N LEU A 369 9.34 -12.40 5.49
CA LEU A 369 9.26 -11.57 4.29
C LEU A 369 7.82 -11.20 3.88
N ARG A 370 6.82 -11.52 4.69
CA ARG A 370 5.41 -11.32 4.33
C ARG A 370 4.61 -10.54 5.36
N THR A 371 5.11 -10.39 6.57
CA THR A 371 4.43 -9.74 7.69
C THR A 371 5.21 -8.49 8.09
N GLY A 372 4.53 -7.36 8.23
CA GLY A 372 5.10 -6.12 8.75
C GLY A 372 5.05 -6.08 10.28
N GLY A 373 6.03 -5.44 10.92
CA GLY A 373 6.01 -5.14 12.34
C GLY A 373 5.16 -3.89 12.60
N LEU A 374 4.29 -3.95 13.60
CA LEU A 374 3.48 -2.81 14.05
C LEU A 374 3.83 -2.47 15.50
N PHE A 375 4.31 -1.26 15.75
CA PHE A 375 4.46 -0.67 17.07
C PHE A 375 3.44 0.46 17.22
N SER A 376 2.81 0.61 18.39
CA SER A 376 1.81 1.67 18.58
C SER A 376 1.65 2.03 20.04
N THR A 377 1.45 3.31 20.29
CA THR A 377 1.08 3.87 21.61
C THR A 377 -0.43 3.77 21.86
N ASP A 378 -1.22 3.42 20.84
CA ASP A 378 -2.68 3.39 20.91
C ASP A 378 -3.22 2.02 20.49
N HIS A 379 -4.11 1.44 21.31
CA HIS A 379 -4.65 0.11 21.09
C HIS A 379 -5.66 0.05 19.93
N ASP A 380 -6.50 1.08 19.83
CA ASP A 380 -7.56 1.10 18.82
C ASP A 380 -6.98 1.35 17.43
N LEU A 381 -5.99 2.25 17.32
CA LEU A 381 -5.24 2.46 16.09
C LEU A 381 -4.52 1.18 15.66
N ALA A 382 -3.87 0.49 16.60
CA ALA A 382 -3.19 -0.77 16.30
C ALA A 382 -4.16 -1.84 15.80
N ALA A 383 -5.31 -2.02 16.48
CA ALA A 383 -6.33 -2.98 16.09
C ALA A 383 -6.93 -2.63 14.71
N ALA A 384 -7.20 -1.36 14.44
CA ALA A 384 -7.69 -0.90 13.15
C ALA A 384 -6.72 -1.18 12.00
N LEU A 385 -5.41 -0.96 12.21
CA LEU A 385 -4.37 -1.23 11.21
C LEU A 385 -4.19 -2.73 10.97
N VAL A 386 -4.21 -3.57 12.02
CA VAL A 386 -4.16 -5.05 11.89
C VAL A 386 -5.34 -5.55 11.08
N ALA A 387 -6.56 -5.08 11.39
CA ALA A 387 -7.76 -5.44 10.66
C ALA A 387 -7.75 -4.96 9.20
N ALA A 388 -7.21 -3.78 8.93
CA ALA A 388 -7.02 -3.27 7.57
C ALA A 388 -5.99 -4.10 6.80
N GLY A 389 -4.89 -4.46 7.44
CA GLY A 389 -3.87 -5.33 6.86
C GLY A 389 -4.39 -6.71 6.49
N ALA A 390 -5.17 -7.34 7.36
CA ALA A 390 -5.83 -8.62 7.10
C ALA A 390 -6.77 -8.52 5.88
N ALA A 391 -7.60 -7.47 5.81
CA ALA A 391 -8.51 -7.23 4.69
C ALA A 391 -7.77 -6.98 3.37
N ALA A 392 -6.60 -6.33 3.43
CA ALA A 392 -5.75 -6.07 2.27
C ALA A 392 -4.88 -7.27 1.83
N GLY A 393 -4.76 -8.32 2.66
CA GLY A 393 -3.75 -9.37 2.46
C GLY A 393 -2.32 -8.88 2.66
N GLU A 394 -2.13 -7.88 3.52
CA GLU A 394 -0.86 -7.28 3.94
C GLU A 394 -0.75 -7.36 5.46
N PRO A 395 -0.47 -8.56 6.00
CA PRO A 395 -0.58 -8.83 7.43
C PRO A 395 0.43 -8.03 8.25
N LEU A 396 -0.02 -7.59 9.43
CA LEU A 396 0.80 -6.96 10.45
C LEU A 396 0.82 -7.82 11.71
N TRP A 397 1.95 -7.80 12.40
CA TRP A 397 2.09 -8.34 13.74
C TRP A 397 2.41 -7.23 14.72
N ARG A 398 1.59 -7.12 15.80
CA ARG A 398 1.82 -6.11 16.82
C ARG A 398 2.99 -6.50 17.71
N MET A 399 3.99 -5.62 17.75
CA MET A 399 5.21 -5.73 18.55
C MET A 399 5.08 -4.86 19.80
N PRO A 400 5.71 -5.24 20.94
CA PRO A 400 5.66 -4.46 22.16
C PRO A 400 6.60 -3.23 22.09
N LEU A 401 6.20 -2.16 22.76
CA LEU A 401 7.10 -1.06 23.18
C LEU A 401 7.56 -1.38 24.61
N VAL A 402 8.75 -1.97 24.75
CA VAL A 402 9.27 -2.46 26.04
C VAL A 402 10.04 -1.35 26.75
N GLU A 403 9.48 -0.81 27.83
CA GLU A 403 10.03 0.35 28.55
C GLU A 403 11.44 0.11 29.09
N ASP A 404 11.76 -1.12 29.50
CA ASP A 404 13.09 -1.49 30.02
C ASP A 404 14.23 -1.22 29.02
N HIS A 405 13.91 -1.05 27.73
CA HIS A 405 14.90 -0.74 26.70
C HIS A 405 15.08 0.76 26.43
N VAL A 406 14.34 1.64 27.09
CA VAL A 406 14.49 3.09 26.90
C VAL A 406 15.87 3.56 27.32
N GLY A 407 16.43 3.02 28.42
CA GLY A 407 17.79 3.34 28.88
C GLY A 407 18.89 3.03 27.87
N LEU A 408 18.64 2.10 26.91
CA LEU A 408 19.60 1.81 25.83
C LEU A 408 19.80 2.99 24.87
N LEU A 409 18.83 3.90 24.79
CA LEU A 409 18.89 5.09 23.92
C LEU A 409 19.67 6.26 24.54
N GLU A 410 20.14 6.18 25.76
CA GLU A 410 20.87 7.24 26.42
C GLU A 410 22.18 7.55 25.69
N SER A 411 22.54 8.83 25.66
CA SER A 411 23.81 9.36 25.18
C SER A 411 24.41 10.27 26.25
N ALA A 412 25.72 10.30 26.35
CA ALA A 412 26.42 11.20 27.24
C ALA A 412 26.44 12.66 26.74
N VAL A 413 26.16 12.90 25.46
CA VAL A 413 26.34 14.21 24.80
C VAL A 413 25.10 14.73 24.10
N ALA A 414 24.03 13.91 23.98
CA ALA A 414 22.78 14.25 23.32
C ALA A 414 21.57 13.68 24.10
N ASP A 415 20.36 14.06 23.71
CA ASP A 415 19.12 13.53 24.32
C ASP A 415 18.91 12.04 24.04
N ALA A 416 19.50 11.53 22.95
CA ALA A 416 19.48 10.10 22.61
C ALA A 416 20.61 9.73 21.64
N GLN A 417 20.87 8.42 21.48
CA GLN A 417 21.68 7.88 20.40
C GLN A 417 20.79 7.15 19.36
N ASN A 418 21.25 7.07 18.10
CA ASN A 418 20.44 6.49 17.02
C ASN A 418 20.56 4.96 16.89
N ALA A 419 21.58 4.32 17.47
CA ALA A 419 21.87 2.90 17.19
C ALA A 419 22.30 2.11 18.44
N PRO A 420 21.39 1.92 19.42
CA PRO A 420 21.73 1.25 20.67
C PRO A 420 21.90 -0.28 20.55
N GLY A 421 21.78 -0.84 19.34
CA GLY A 421 21.87 -2.27 19.12
C GLY A 421 20.53 -3.01 19.32
N ASN A 422 20.60 -4.25 19.75
CA ASN A 422 19.43 -5.11 19.95
C ASN A 422 18.68 -4.79 21.26
N PRO A 423 17.33 -4.99 21.24
CA PRO A 423 16.46 -5.52 20.16
C PRO A 423 16.10 -4.42 19.13
N GLY A 424 16.71 -4.47 17.94
CA GLY A 424 16.77 -3.39 16.98
C GLY A 424 15.42 -2.80 16.52
N GLY A 425 14.37 -3.59 16.35
CA GLY A 425 13.03 -3.09 15.97
C GLY A 425 12.37 -2.33 17.12
N ILE A 426 12.45 -2.84 18.34
CA ILE A 426 11.87 -2.20 19.54
C ILE A 426 12.59 -0.88 19.84
N THR A 427 13.92 -0.88 19.83
CA THR A 427 14.71 0.33 20.09
C THR A 427 14.52 1.39 19.01
N ALA A 428 14.30 0.99 17.76
CA ALA A 428 13.97 1.92 16.69
C ALA A 428 12.61 2.61 16.91
N ALA A 429 11.59 1.86 17.31
CA ALA A 429 10.29 2.41 17.64
C ALA A 429 10.33 3.30 18.90
N LEU A 430 11.06 2.89 19.93
CA LEU A 430 11.27 3.69 21.14
C LEU A 430 12.03 4.99 20.85
N PHE A 431 12.98 4.97 19.90
CA PHE A 431 13.66 6.18 19.44
C PHE A 431 12.70 7.18 18.79
N LEU A 432 11.74 6.69 17.99
CA LEU A 432 10.77 7.55 17.28
C LEU A 432 9.71 8.13 18.21
N ARG A 433 9.30 7.39 19.23
CA ARG A 433 8.18 7.74 20.13
C ARG A 433 8.23 9.17 20.70
N PRO A 434 9.36 9.71 21.19
CA PRO A 434 9.42 11.08 21.71
C PRO A 434 9.14 12.19 20.70
N PHE A 435 9.18 11.91 19.40
CA PHE A 435 8.95 12.90 18.34
C PHE A 435 7.50 12.99 17.92
N VAL A 436 6.63 12.09 18.39
CA VAL A 436 5.23 12.00 17.96
C VAL A 436 4.33 13.07 18.57
N GLY A 437 4.70 13.60 19.73
CA GLY A 437 3.81 14.45 20.53
C GLY A 437 2.70 13.63 21.21
N GLY A 438 1.50 14.18 21.34
CA GLY A 438 0.38 13.55 22.07
C GLY A 438 -0.64 12.81 21.20
N ALA A 439 -0.44 12.70 19.89
CA ALA A 439 -1.39 12.03 19.00
C ALA A 439 -1.27 10.50 19.07
N PRO A 440 -2.37 9.74 18.89
CA PRO A 440 -2.30 8.31 18.59
C PRO A 440 -1.33 8.03 17.46
N TRP A 441 -0.38 7.12 17.70
CA TRP A 441 0.70 6.83 16.76
C TRP A 441 0.92 5.35 16.55
N ALA A 442 1.25 5.01 15.30
CA ALA A 442 1.72 3.69 14.90
C ALA A 442 2.91 3.79 13.95
N HIS A 443 3.93 2.97 14.21
CA HIS A 443 5.07 2.73 13.33
C HIS A 443 4.92 1.36 12.65
N LEU A 444 5.00 1.34 11.32
CA LEU A 444 4.99 0.12 10.51
C LEU A 444 6.40 -0.15 9.96
N ASP A 445 7.09 -1.12 10.53
CA ASP A 445 8.36 -1.59 9.97
C ASP A 445 8.10 -2.66 8.90
N ILE A 446 8.27 -2.25 7.66
CA ILE A 446 8.01 -3.06 6.47
C ILE A 446 9.28 -3.59 5.79
N ALA A 447 10.41 -3.62 6.49
CA ALA A 447 11.70 -4.07 5.93
C ALA A 447 11.65 -5.50 5.37
N GLY A 448 10.82 -6.38 5.94
CA GLY A 448 10.57 -7.72 5.43
C GLY A 448 9.72 -7.73 4.15
N PRO A 449 8.46 -7.27 4.19
CA PRO A 449 7.50 -7.44 3.12
C PRO A 449 7.61 -6.41 1.98
N ALA A 450 8.45 -5.38 2.09
CA ALA A 450 8.58 -4.35 1.05
C ALA A 450 9.10 -4.89 -0.30
N ARG A 451 9.72 -6.07 -0.31
CA ARG A 451 10.32 -6.65 -1.51
C ARG A 451 10.09 -8.16 -1.59
N ALA A 452 9.84 -8.67 -2.80
CA ALA A 452 9.76 -10.11 -3.10
C ALA A 452 10.93 -10.55 -4.00
N ALA A 453 11.46 -11.75 -3.75
CA ALA A 453 12.53 -12.35 -4.55
C ALA A 453 12.02 -12.91 -5.89
N ALA A 454 10.75 -13.29 -5.96
CA ALA A 454 10.09 -13.88 -7.12
C ALA A 454 8.61 -13.49 -7.17
N ASP A 455 7.99 -13.75 -8.33
CA ASP A 455 6.55 -13.63 -8.49
C ASP A 455 5.84 -14.73 -7.69
N VAL A 456 4.88 -14.33 -6.80
CA VAL A 456 4.07 -15.27 -6.03
C VAL A 456 2.76 -14.65 -5.59
N GLY A 457 1.62 -15.31 -5.87
CA GLY A 457 0.30 -14.73 -5.61
C GLY A 457 0.18 -13.33 -6.23
N VAL A 458 -0.21 -12.32 -5.48
CA VAL A 458 -0.31 -10.93 -5.95
C VAL A 458 1.03 -10.18 -5.98
N LEU A 459 2.10 -10.78 -5.47
CA LEU A 459 3.43 -10.14 -5.42
C LEU A 459 4.18 -10.35 -6.73
N SER A 460 4.86 -9.33 -7.20
CA SER A 460 5.82 -9.40 -8.31
C SER A 460 7.25 -9.21 -7.79
N GLN A 461 8.22 -9.82 -8.48
CA GLN A 461 9.63 -9.65 -8.14
C GLN A 461 10.02 -8.17 -8.05
N GLY A 462 10.78 -7.80 -7.02
CA GLY A 462 11.14 -6.42 -6.71
C GLY A 462 10.23 -5.82 -5.65
N ALA A 463 9.90 -4.55 -5.77
CA ALA A 463 9.03 -3.86 -4.82
C ALA A 463 7.59 -4.42 -4.84
N THR A 464 7.04 -4.68 -3.65
CA THR A 464 5.71 -5.27 -3.49
C THR A 464 4.59 -4.25 -3.43
N GLY A 465 4.90 -3.01 -3.05
CA GLY A 465 3.93 -1.98 -2.70
C GLY A 465 3.23 -2.24 -1.36
N PHE A 466 3.80 -3.11 -0.50
CA PHE A 466 3.25 -3.42 0.83
C PHE A 466 3.00 -2.15 1.64
N GLY A 467 1.88 -2.10 2.31
CA GLY A 467 1.38 -0.95 3.05
C GLY A 467 0.42 -0.09 2.25
N THR A 468 0.49 -0.07 0.91
CA THR A 468 -0.41 0.76 0.09
C THR A 468 -1.86 0.37 0.28
N ARG A 469 -2.20 -0.90 0.06
CA ARG A 469 -3.58 -1.41 0.18
C ARG A 469 -4.06 -1.42 1.63
N LEU A 470 -3.18 -1.74 2.56
CA LEU A 470 -3.44 -1.66 3.99
C LEU A 470 -3.89 -0.26 4.40
N LEU A 471 -3.13 0.77 4.02
CA LEU A 471 -3.46 2.16 4.32
C LEU A 471 -4.75 2.62 3.64
N ILE A 472 -5.00 2.19 2.39
CA ILE A 472 -6.26 2.45 1.69
C ILE A 472 -7.43 1.88 2.50
N ARG A 473 -7.37 0.60 2.90
CA ARG A 473 -8.41 -0.06 3.69
C ARG A 473 -8.59 0.57 5.06
N TRP A 474 -7.51 1.01 5.71
CA TRP A 474 -7.60 1.74 6.96
C TRP A 474 -8.37 3.06 6.81
N VAL A 475 -8.03 3.86 5.82
CA VAL A 475 -8.70 5.14 5.55
C VAL A 475 -10.18 4.93 5.17
N GLU A 476 -10.49 3.96 4.30
CA GLU A 476 -11.86 3.61 3.91
C GLU A 476 -12.73 3.24 5.12
N ARG A 477 -12.22 2.39 6.01
CA ARG A 477 -12.93 1.96 7.22
C ARG A 477 -13.20 3.11 8.19
N LEU A 478 -12.25 4.02 8.37
CA LEU A 478 -12.45 5.22 9.20
C LEU A 478 -13.54 6.11 8.63
N VAL A 479 -13.60 6.29 7.32
CA VAL A 479 -14.64 7.08 6.64
C VAL A 479 -16.01 6.42 6.77
N GLN A 480 -16.10 5.11 6.62
CA GLN A 480 -17.34 4.34 6.76
C GLN A 480 -17.88 4.43 8.19
N GLY A 481 -17.05 4.16 9.20
CA GLY A 481 -17.44 4.25 10.62
C GLY A 481 -17.91 5.64 11.02
N ALA A 482 -17.23 6.70 10.55
CA ALA A 482 -17.64 8.08 10.77
C ALA A 482 -19.00 8.42 10.10
N SER A 483 -19.30 7.81 8.97
CA SER A 483 -20.55 7.98 8.24
C SER A 483 -21.72 7.28 8.93
N GLU A 484 -21.49 6.07 9.43
CA GLU A 484 -22.49 5.31 10.20
C GLU A 484 -22.82 5.99 11.52
N HIS A 485 -21.81 6.50 12.23
CA HIS A 485 -22.03 7.23 13.48
C HIS A 485 -22.88 8.49 13.25
N ARG A 486 -22.59 9.27 12.19
CA ARG A 486 -23.41 10.44 11.82
C ARG A 486 -24.86 10.06 11.46
N ARG A 487 -25.09 8.93 10.77
CA ARG A 487 -26.43 8.45 10.44
C ARG A 487 -27.20 8.05 11.69
N ARG A 488 -26.58 7.38 12.65
CA ARG A 488 -27.19 7.00 13.94
C ARG A 488 -27.58 8.24 14.76
N ALA A 489 -26.65 9.17 14.95
CA ALA A 489 -26.89 10.41 15.66
C ALA A 489 -28.07 11.22 15.05
N SER A 490 -28.12 11.33 13.72
CA SER A 490 -29.22 12.04 13.04
C SER A 490 -30.54 11.25 13.02
N ALA A 491 -30.55 9.95 13.27
CA ALA A 491 -31.74 9.15 13.45
C ALA A 491 -32.29 9.30 14.88
N GLU A 492 -31.44 9.35 15.89
CA GLU A 492 -31.76 9.58 17.29
C GLU A 492 -32.36 10.98 17.48
N GLU A 493 -31.75 12.03 16.93
CA GLU A 493 -32.27 13.39 16.94
C GLU A 493 -33.67 13.53 16.27
N ARG A 494 -33.94 12.71 15.23
CA ARG A 494 -35.28 12.71 14.60
C ARG A 494 -36.32 12.00 15.44
N ASN A 495 -35.96 10.98 16.20
CA ASN A 495 -36.88 10.29 17.09
C ASN A 495 -37.19 11.06 18.39
N GLU A 496 -36.25 11.91 18.84
CA GLU A 496 -36.42 12.75 20.03
C GLU A 496 -37.21 14.04 19.79
N ARG A 497 -37.49 14.41 18.54
CA ARG A 497 -38.36 15.57 18.26
C ARG A 497 -39.81 15.25 18.62
N PRO A 498 -40.38 15.86 19.66
CA PRO A 498 -41.76 15.59 20.08
C PRO A 498 -42.77 15.94 18.99
N MET A 499 -43.79 15.09 18.82
CA MET A 499 -44.90 15.24 17.86
C MET A 499 -45.81 16.47 18.10
N SER A 500 -45.36 17.46 18.87
CA SER A 500 -46.16 18.61 19.29
C SER A 500 -46.31 19.76 18.27
N ALA A 501 -45.79 19.62 17.05
CA ALA A 501 -45.88 20.69 16.03
C ALA A 501 -46.90 20.43 14.90
N ARG A 502 -47.78 19.42 15.03
CA ARG A 502 -48.89 19.19 14.08
C ARG A 502 -50.24 19.46 14.70
N ALA A 503 -50.50 20.66 15.20
CA ALA A 503 -51.88 21.12 15.44
C ALA A 503 -51.90 22.65 15.53
N LYS A 504 -52.44 23.26 14.50
CA LYS A 504 -53.30 24.45 14.45
C LYS A 504 -53.03 25.27 13.19
N ARG A 505 -53.71 24.91 12.11
CA ARG A 505 -54.22 25.95 11.20
C ARG A 505 -55.65 26.22 11.64
N PRO A 506 -56.00 27.41 12.07
CA PRO A 506 -57.40 27.80 12.21
C PRO A 506 -58.02 28.06 10.84
N CYS A 507 -59.33 27.79 10.77
CA CYS A 507 -60.24 28.08 9.64
C CYS A 507 -60.21 29.54 9.25
#